data_da38757bc11d6f3a786dcdbd40ff34ff
#
_entry.id   da38757bc11d6f3a786dcdbd40ff34ff
#
_cell.length_a   1.000
_cell.length_b   1.000
_cell.length_c   1.000
_cell.angle_alpha   90.00
_cell.angle_beta   90.00
_cell.angle_gamma   90.00
#
_symmetry.space_group_name_H-M   'P 1'
#
loop_
_entity.id
_entity.type
_entity.pdbx_description
1 polymer ?
#
loop_
_entity_poly.entity_id
_entity_poly.type
_entity_poly.pdbx_seq_one_letter_code
_entity_poly.pdbx_strand_id
1 'polypeptide(L)'
;MTATVEKGQKLLLRCEDLDREGAATARHGSLVLHVAGALPGEQVRVSVAHVSPHEQTGTRHAWAELDEIVQASPERVDPPCPTQGRCGACPLMRWSYPAQRLWKRRLVAQALAGYPDLAAVEVKECVA
;
A
#
# COMPACT_ATOMS: atom_id res chain seq x y z
N MET A 1 -8.34 18.23 -14.07
CA MET A 1 -8.34 17.35 -15.25
C MET A 1 -7.96 15.95 -14.84
N THR A 2 -8.90 15.04 -14.96
CA THR A 2 -8.66 13.65 -14.59
C THR A 2 -7.98 12.93 -15.74
N ALA A 3 -6.76 12.44 -15.50
CA ALA A 3 -6.09 11.61 -16.48
C ALA A 3 -6.82 10.28 -16.59
N THR A 4 -7.19 9.89 -17.80
CA THR A 4 -7.79 8.58 -18.04
C THR A 4 -6.68 7.53 -18.01
N VAL A 5 -6.80 6.56 -17.12
CA VAL A 5 -5.84 5.47 -17.01
C VAL A 5 -6.48 4.21 -17.58
N GLU A 6 -5.73 3.52 -18.43
CA GLU A 6 -6.19 2.31 -19.10
C GLU A 6 -5.40 1.09 -18.67
N LYS A 7 -6.00 -0.08 -18.78
CA LYS A 7 -5.33 -1.35 -18.54
C LYS A 7 -4.11 -1.48 -19.45
N GLY A 8 -2.98 -1.90 -18.87
CA GLY A 8 -1.72 -2.03 -19.57
C GLY A 8 -0.86 -0.78 -19.62
N GLN A 9 -1.41 0.36 -19.20
CA GLN A 9 -0.67 1.61 -19.16
C GLN A 9 0.44 1.54 -18.12
N LYS A 10 1.61 2.07 -18.45
CA LYS A 10 2.74 2.14 -17.53
C LYS A 10 2.77 3.49 -16.85
N LEU A 11 2.96 3.47 -15.54
CA LEU A 11 3.00 4.68 -14.71
C LEU A 11 4.21 4.65 -13.78
N LEU A 12 4.72 5.84 -13.48
CA LEU A 12 5.69 6.05 -12.42
C LEU A 12 4.95 6.62 -11.22
N LEU A 13 4.97 5.91 -10.10
CA LEU A 13 4.20 6.25 -8.92
C LEU A 13 5.09 6.37 -7.69
N ARG A 14 4.69 7.25 -6.78
CA ARG A 14 5.25 7.31 -5.43
C ARG A 14 4.25 6.71 -4.46
N CYS A 15 4.65 5.67 -3.76
CA CYS A 15 3.80 4.99 -2.79
C CYS A 15 3.71 5.81 -1.50
N GLU A 16 2.50 6.01 -1.00
CA GLU A 16 2.23 6.84 0.17
C GLU A 16 1.99 6.02 1.43
N ASP A 17 1.25 4.92 1.31
CA ASP A 17 0.85 4.09 2.46
C ASP A 17 0.58 2.66 1.99
N LEU A 18 0.06 1.84 2.89
CA LEU A 18 -0.41 0.49 2.59
C LEU A 18 -1.92 0.41 2.81
N ASP A 19 -2.58 -0.40 1.99
CA ASP A 19 -3.97 -0.77 2.24
C ASP A 19 -4.06 -1.89 3.30
N ARG A 20 -5.27 -2.33 3.60
CA ARG A 20 -5.49 -3.36 4.63
C ARG A 20 -4.91 -4.72 4.26
N GLU A 21 -4.66 -4.94 2.99
CA GLU A 21 -4.10 -6.20 2.48
C GLU A 21 -2.57 -6.16 2.38
N GLY A 22 -1.96 -5.03 2.71
CA GLY A 22 -0.52 -4.86 2.66
C GLY A 22 0.02 -4.43 1.30
N ALA A 23 -0.84 -4.09 0.35
CA ALA A 23 -0.42 -3.52 -0.92
C ALA A 23 -0.20 -2.01 -0.76
N ALA A 24 0.84 -1.48 -1.43
CA ALA A 24 1.10 -0.06 -1.39
C ALA A 24 0.02 0.72 -2.16
N THR A 25 -0.32 1.90 -1.66
CA THR A 25 -1.25 2.80 -2.31
C THR A 25 -0.53 4.02 -2.86
N ALA A 26 -0.92 4.45 -4.04
CA ALA A 26 -0.40 5.65 -4.68
C ALA A 26 -1.53 6.39 -5.38
N ARG A 27 -1.43 7.70 -5.41
CA ARG A 27 -2.43 8.52 -6.07
C ARG A 27 -1.98 8.95 -7.45
N HIS A 28 -2.91 8.91 -8.40
CA HIS A 28 -2.75 9.47 -9.73
C HIS A 28 -4.03 10.23 -10.08
N GLY A 29 -4.03 11.54 -9.86
CA GLY A 29 -5.26 12.34 -9.94
C GLY A 29 -6.27 11.92 -8.88
N SER A 30 -7.50 11.59 -9.30
CA SER A 30 -8.55 11.06 -8.40
C SER A 30 -8.50 9.54 -8.26
N LEU A 31 -7.55 8.89 -8.92
CA LEU A 31 -7.39 7.44 -8.92
C LEU A 31 -6.43 7.03 -7.81
N VAL A 32 -6.78 6.00 -7.05
CA VAL A 32 -5.91 5.35 -6.08
C VAL A 32 -5.48 4.00 -6.65
N LEU A 33 -4.18 3.82 -6.81
CA LEU A 33 -3.63 2.57 -7.32
C LEU A 33 -3.10 1.72 -6.16
N HIS A 34 -3.38 0.43 -6.21
CA HIS A 34 -2.91 -0.57 -5.26
C HIS A 34 -1.82 -1.40 -5.92
N VAL A 35 -0.64 -1.43 -5.34
CA VAL A 35 0.54 -2.09 -5.90
C VAL A 35 1.08 -3.10 -4.89
N ALA A 36 0.83 -4.37 -5.13
CA ALA A 36 1.38 -5.43 -4.30
C ALA A 36 2.90 -5.49 -4.46
N GLY A 37 3.61 -5.62 -3.37
CA GLY A 37 5.06 -5.74 -3.38
C GLY A 37 5.84 -4.45 -3.21
N ALA A 38 5.18 -3.30 -3.35
CA ALA A 38 5.78 -1.99 -3.07
C ALA A 38 5.58 -1.61 -1.61
N LEU A 39 6.36 -0.66 -1.13
CA LEU A 39 6.33 -0.16 0.25
C LEU A 39 6.11 1.35 0.29
N PRO A 40 5.60 1.89 1.42
CA PRO A 40 5.48 3.34 1.57
C PRO A 40 6.82 4.05 1.38
N GLY A 41 6.79 5.18 0.68
CA GLY A 41 7.97 5.98 0.39
C GLY A 41 8.75 5.55 -0.83
N GLU A 42 8.39 4.42 -1.45
CA GLU A 42 9.07 3.94 -2.65
C GLU A 42 8.55 4.63 -3.91
N GLN A 43 9.46 4.84 -4.86
CA GLN A 43 9.11 5.24 -6.21
C GLN A 43 9.20 4.02 -7.12
N VAL A 44 8.11 3.73 -7.81
CA VAL A 44 7.99 2.46 -8.56
C VAL A 44 7.42 2.70 -9.95
N ARG A 45 7.82 1.83 -10.88
CA ARG A 45 7.18 1.71 -12.19
C ARG A 45 6.21 0.55 -12.14
N VAL A 46 5.02 0.79 -12.65
CA VAL A 46 3.93 -0.20 -12.59
C VAL A 46 3.23 -0.29 -13.93
N SER A 47 2.57 -1.41 -14.15
CA SER A 47 1.65 -1.62 -15.27
C SER A 47 0.24 -1.80 -14.72
N VAL A 48 -0.70 -1.01 -15.21
CA VAL A 48 -2.08 -1.06 -14.73
C VAL A 48 -2.70 -2.39 -15.15
N ALA A 49 -3.14 -3.18 -14.18
CA ALA A 49 -3.74 -4.49 -14.40
C ALA A 49 -5.27 -4.41 -14.51
N HIS A 50 -5.89 -3.58 -13.68
CA HIS A 50 -7.35 -3.45 -13.63
C HIS A 50 -7.74 -2.08 -13.09
N VAL A 51 -8.77 -1.49 -13.69
CA VAL A 51 -9.37 -0.24 -13.22
C VAL A 51 -10.82 -0.55 -12.82
N SER A 52 -11.18 -0.23 -11.58
CA SER A 52 -12.56 -0.42 -11.12
C SER A 52 -13.51 0.50 -11.91
N PRO A 53 -14.63 -0.02 -12.41
CA PRO A 53 -15.63 0.83 -13.05
C PRO A 53 -16.46 1.64 -12.05
N HIS A 54 -16.33 1.35 -10.76
CA HIS A 54 -17.13 1.98 -9.71
C HIS A 54 -16.33 3.05 -8.99
N GLU A 55 -16.96 4.17 -8.73
CA GLU A 55 -16.42 5.27 -7.96
C GLU A 55 -17.07 5.29 -6.58
N GLN A 56 -16.26 5.37 -5.53
CA GLN A 56 -16.74 5.47 -4.15
C GLN A 56 -16.29 6.82 -3.58
N THR A 57 -17.24 7.64 -3.16
CA THR A 57 -16.99 8.95 -2.53
C THR A 57 -15.99 9.82 -3.30
N GLY A 58 -16.14 9.87 -4.63
CA GLY A 58 -15.25 10.64 -5.49
C GLY A 58 -13.91 9.98 -5.80
N THR A 59 -13.71 8.75 -5.32
CA THR A 59 -12.45 8.02 -5.50
C THR A 59 -12.68 6.74 -6.30
N ARG A 60 -11.87 6.55 -7.34
CA ARG A 60 -11.85 5.32 -8.12
C ARG A 60 -10.57 4.56 -7.79
N HIS A 61 -10.65 3.24 -7.73
CA HIS A 61 -9.52 2.38 -7.44
C HIS A 61 -9.05 1.62 -8.67
N ALA A 62 -7.75 1.37 -8.73
CA ALA A 62 -7.13 0.53 -9.74
C ALA A 62 -6.07 -0.33 -9.09
N TRP A 63 -5.74 -1.44 -9.74
CA TRP A 63 -4.69 -2.36 -9.30
C TRP A 63 -3.62 -2.41 -10.36
N ALA A 64 -2.37 -2.37 -9.93
CA ALA A 64 -1.23 -2.36 -10.83
C ALA A 64 -0.21 -3.41 -10.41
N GLU A 65 0.51 -3.93 -11.39
CA GLU A 65 1.63 -4.84 -11.17
C GLU A 65 2.92 -4.05 -11.04
N LEU A 66 3.74 -4.44 -10.07
CA LEU A 66 5.06 -3.83 -9.85
C LEU A 66 6.04 -4.33 -10.91
N ASP A 67 6.50 -3.43 -11.76
CA ASP A 67 7.49 -3.75 -12.78
C ASP A 67 8.92 -3.49 -12.28
N GLU A 68 9.15 -2.35 -11.60
CA GLU A 68 10.46 -1.95 -11.13
C GLU A 68 10.35 -1.05 -9.92
N ILE A 69 11.27 -1.24 -8.96
CA ILE A 69 11.45 -0.31 -7.85
C ILE A 69 12.56 0.67 -8.25
N VAL A 70 12.17 1.91 -8.54
CA VAL A 70 13.10 2.95 -8.97
C VAL A 70 13.91 3.47 -7.80
N GLN A 71 13.22 3.72 -6.67
CA GLN A 71 13.86 4.14 -5.42
C GLN A 71 13.23 3.35 -4.28
N ALA A 72 14.04 2.51 -3.64
CA ALA A 72 13.59 1.66 -2.54
C ALA A 72 13.52 2.45 -1.23
N SER A 73 12.58 2.05 -0.36
CA SER A 73 12.53 2.52 1.01
C SER A 73 13.75 2.02 1.79
N PRO A 74 14.33 2.84 2.71
CA PRO A 74 15.38 2.37 3.60
C PRO A 74 14.91 1.25 4.54
N GLU A 75 13.59 1.07 4.68
CA GLU A 75 13.00 0.02 5.50
C GLU A 75 12.75 -1.29 4.73
N ARG A 76 13.12 -1.34 3.45
CA ARG A 76 13.01 -2.58 2.67
C ARG A 76 14.11 -3.56 3.07
N VAL A 77 13.71 -4.80 3.33
CA VAL A 77 14.63 -5.89 3.69
C VAL A 77 14.43 -7.07 2.76
N ASP A 78 15.44 -7.91 2.65
CA ASP A 78 15.32 -9.16 1.91
C ASP A 78 14.45 -10.13 2.70
N PRO A 79 13.36 -10.66 2.11
CA PRO A 79 12.50 -11.61 2.81
C PRO A 79 13.25 -12.93 3.03
N PRO A 80 13.17 -13.51 4.25
CA PRO A 80 13.86 -14.78 4.52
C PRO A 80 13.22 -15.99 3.85
N CYS A 81 11.96 -15.86 3.42
CA CYS A 81 11.24 -16.95 2.77
C CYS A 81 11.52 -17.00 1.27
N PRO A 82 12.00 -18.11 0.71
CA PRO A 82 12.35 -18.21 -0.70
C PRO A 82 11.14 -18.15 -1.65
N THR A 83 9.94 -18.38 -1.13
CA THR A 83 8.68 -18.31 -1.92
C THR A 83 7.98 -16.97 -1.78
N GLN A 84 8.56 -16.01 -1.10
CA GLN A 84 8.01 -14.67 -0.95
C GLN A 84 7.86 -14.02 -2.33
N GLY A 85 6.71 -13.42 -2.59
CA GLY A 85 6.35 -12.86 -3.89
C GLY A 85 5.58 -13.83 -4.79
N ARG A 86 5.67 -15.15 -4.54
CA ARG A 86 4.89 -16.16 -5.26
C ARG A 86 3.71 -16.65 -4.42
N CYS A 87 3.96 -16.88 -3.14
CA CYS A 87 2.98 -17.42 -2.22
C CYS A 87 1.87 -16.44 -1.85
N GLY A 88 2.20 -15.16 -1.70
CA GLY A 88 1.23 -14.13 -1.33
C GLY A 88 0.72 -14.19 0.11
N ALA A 89 1.22 -15.12 0.94
CA ALA A 89 0.75 -15.30 2.30
C ALA A 89 1.33 -14.27 3.29
N CYS A 90 2.47 -13.67 2.97
CA CYS A 90 3.19 -12.76 3.87
C CYS A 90 3.50 -11.43 3.17
N PRO A 91 2.52 -10.56 2.97
CA PRO A 91 2.71 -9.34 2.16
C PRO A 91 3.68 -8.34 2.77
N LEU A 92 3.93 -8.39 4.09
CA LEU A 92 4.80 -7.45 4.78
C LEU A 92 6.22 -7.96 5.03
N MET A 93 6.54 -9.18 4.60
CA MET A 93 7.83 -9.83 4.92
C MET A 93 9.03 -9.05 4.39
N ARG A 94 8.87 -8.28 3.34
CA ARG A 94 9.91 -7.44 2.72
C ARG A 94 10.12 -6.09 3.41
N TRP A 95 9.35 -5.81 4.46
CA TRP A 95 9.41 -4.56 5.22
C TRP A 95 10.06 -4.80 6.56
N SER A 96 10.87 -3.86 7.06
CA SER A 96 11.54 -4.03 8.35
C SER A 96 10.51 -4.27 9.46
N TYR A 97 10.89 -5.07 10.44
CA TYR A 97 9.96 -5.41 11.52
C TYR A 97 9.52 -4.19 12.34
N PRO A 98 10.41 -3.25 12.69
CA PRO A 98 9.98 -2.00 13.35
C PRO A 98 8.95 -1.22 12.54
N ALA A 99 9.11 -1.13 11.21
CA ALA A 99 8.16 -0.45 10.34
C ALA A 99 6.80 -1.15 10.32
N GLN A 100 6.78 -2.49 10.28
CA GLN A 100 5.55 -3.28 10.36
C GLN A 100 4.79 -3.00 11.67
N ARG A 101 5.50 -2.94 12.78
CA ARG A 101 4.90 -2.71 14.10
C ARG A 101 4.27 -1.32 14.19
N LEU A 102 4.95 -0.30 13.70
CA LEU A 102 4.43 1.07 13.66
C LEU A 102 3.16 1.16 12.79
N TRP A 103 3.18 0.53 11.65
CA TRP A 103 2.03 0.51 10.74
C TRP A 103 0.82 -0.18 11.38
N LYS A 104 1.02 -1.32 12.02
CA LYS A 104 -0.06 -2.06 12.69
C LYS A 104 -0.69 -1.23 13.82
N ARG A 105 0.14 -0.55 14.62
CA ARG A 105 -0.35 0.36 15.65
C ARG A 105 -1.21 1.47 15.06
N ARG A 106 -0.73 2.10 14.00
CA ARG A 106 -1.45 3.17 13.31
C ARG A 106 -2.75 2.68 12.69
N LEU A 107 -2.76 1.48 12.14
CA LEU A 107 -3.96 0.87 11.55
C LEU A 107 -5.06 0.71 12.59
N VAL A 108 -4.73 0.25 13.79
CA VAL A 108 -5.68 0.12 14.90
C VAL A 108 -6.17 1.49 15.33
N ALA A 109 -5.29 2.47 15.49
CA ALA A 109 -5.66 3.83 15.88
C ALA A 109 -6.61 4.47 14.86
N GLN A 110 -6.36 4.28 13.57
CA GLN A 110 -7.23 4.78 12.51
C GLN A 110 -8.61 4.13 12.54
N ALA A 111 -8.67 2.84 12.84
CA ALA A 111 -9.95 2.14 12.96
C ALA A 111 -10.78 2.67 14.13
N LEU A 112 -10.13 2.97 15.26
CA LEU A 112 -10.81 3.52 16.43
C LEU A 112 -11.23 4.98 16.25
N ALA A 113 -10.47 5.74 15.47
CA ALA A 113 -10.74 7.17 15.25
C ALA A 113 -12.08 7.43 14.55
N GLY A 114 -12.62 6.43 13.85
CA GLY A 114 -13.94 6.51 13.22
C GLY A 114 -15.11 6.45 14.19
N TYR A 115 -14.86 6.13 15.46
CA TYR A 115 -15.87 5.99 16.48
C TYR A 115 -15.63 7.04 17.58
N PRO A 116 -16.57 8.02 17.78
CA PRO A 116 -16.34 9.10 18.75
C PRO A 116 -16.01 8.64 20.16
N ASP A 117 -16.64 7.55 20.61
CA ASP A 117 -16.41 7.00 21.96
C ASP A 117 -15.06 6.33 22.12
N LEU A 118 -14.42 5.98 21.02
CA LEU A 118 -13.14 5.24 20.99
C LEU A 118 -11.97 6.06 20.48
N ALA A 119 -12.23 7.25 19.95
CA ALA A 119 -11.19 8.07 19.33
C ALA A 119 -10.10 8.51 20.31
N ALA A 120 -10.41 8.61 21.61
CA ALA A 120 -9.47 8.99 22.65
C ALA A 120 -8.75 7.80 23.30
N VAL A 121 -9.05 6.59 22.88
CA VAL A 121 -8.41 5.38 23.43
C VAL A 121 -6.94 5.35 23.00
N GLU A 122 -6.05 5.17 23.97
CA GLU A 122 -4.62 5.01 23.69
C GLU A 122 -4.34 3.65 23.07
N VAL A 123 -3.70 3.67 21.91
CA VAL A 123 -3.19 2.46 21.25
C VAL A 123 -1.73 2.29 21.60
N LYS A 124 -1.42 1.27 22.37
CA LYS A 124 -0.05 0.98 22.79
C LYS A 124 0.78 0.40 21.64
N GLU A 125 2.08 0.34 21.84
CA GLU A 125 2.98 -0.27 20.87
C GLU A 125 2.59 -1.71 20.58
N CYS A 126 2.74 -2.09 19.31
CA CYS A 126 2.55 -3.47 18.89
C CYS A 126 3.63 -4.35 19.53
N VAL A 127 3.21 -5.43 20.19
CA VAL A 127 4.13 -6.36 20.81
C VAL A 127 4.83 -7.21 19.75
N ALA A 128 6.15 -7.39 19.92
CA ALA A 128 6.97 -8.20 19.00
C ALA A 128 6.75 -9.69 19.24
#